data_39b588510f633fc73eb1f7a230122fa7
#
_entry.id   39b588510f633fc73eb1f7a230122fa7
#
_cell.length_a   1.000
_cell.length_b   1.000
_cell.length_c   1.000
_cell.angle_alpha   90.00
_cell.angle_beta   90.00
_cell.angle_gamma   90.00
#
_symmetry.space_group_name_H-M   'P 1'
#
loop_
_entity.id
_entity.type
_entity.pdbx_description
1 polymer ?
#
loop_
_entity_poly.entity_id
_entity_poly.type
_entity_poly.pdbx_seq_one_letter_code
_entity_poly.pdbx_strand_id
1 'polypeptide(L)'
;MNQKVDAWFLDGFAPAKNPDMWTPTLFNAMARLARPGGTLATFTSAGFVRRGLQEAGFTMQKRKGFGRKREMLCGVMEQTLALPSSAPWFTRMGTDKRDAAIIGGGIASALLSLALLRRGWQVTLYCADAKPAAGASGNRQGALYPLLSKHDAAINLFFPTAFTFARRLYDALPVEFAHDWCGVTQLAWDEKSQQKITQMLSLELPDALAVGVDAQQVLQTTGVETGCGGIQYPAGGWLCPAQLTAAVLDYATTLGLRTRYQHTLVSLTRQTASWQLQFACGETATHEAVVLANGHRINRFEQTQSLPVYSVGGQVSHIPTTPTLSALRQVLCYDGYLTPHDPQNQQHCIGASYHRGCEETEYREDDQQQNRQRLIDCFPHAAWAKEVDVSAHAARCGVRCATRDHIPMVGNVADFDATLSQYATLAENKAHAVSAPVYADLFMLGALGSRGLCSAPLCAEILAAQMSDEPIPMDANTLAALNPNRLWVRKLLKGKAVK
;
A
#
# COMPACT_ATOMS: atom_id res chain seq x y z
N MET A 1 -15.77 -8.80 -1.48
CA MET A 1 -16.19 -9.22 -0.12
C MET A 1 -17.44 -10.07 -0.31
N ASN A 2 -17.42 -11.31 0.15
CA ASN A 2 -18.58 -12.21 0.16
C ASN A 2 -18.60 -12.93 1.51
N GLN A 3 -19.79 -13.21 2.06
CA GLN A 3 -19.96 -14.04 3.25
C GLN A 3 -19.15 -13.58 4.48
N LYS A 4 -19.15 -12.27 4.76
CA LYS A 4 -18.38 -11.67 5.88
C LYS A 4 -19.26 -11.04 6.96
N VAL A 5 -20.59 -10.98 6.76
CA VAL A 5 -21.51 -10.32 7.67
C VAL A 5 -22.28 -11.34 8.49
N ASP A 6 -22.14 -11.27 9.80
CA ASP A 6 -22.81 -12.16 10.75
C ASP A 6 -24.23 -11.69 11.11
N ALA A 7 -24.45 -10.37 11.16
CA ALA A 7 -25.74 -9.78 11.51
C ALA A 7 -26.01 -8.47 10.77
N TRP A 8 -27.24 -8.31 10.29
CA TRP A 8 -27.75 -7.10 9.67
C TRP A 8 -28.76 -6.42 10.58
N PHE A 9 -28.53 -5.16 10.88
CA PHE A 9 -29.49 -4.32 11.59
C PHE A 9 -29.97 -3.24 10.64
N LEU A 10 -31.18 -3.44 10.07
CA LEU A 10 -31.78 -2.48 9.15
C LEU A 10 -32.64 -1.48 9.96
N ASP A 11 -31.96 -0.47 10.48
CA ASP A 11 -32.56 0.64 11.19
C ASP A 11 -32.50 1.91 10.32
N GLY A 12 -33.50 2.06 9.49
CA GLY A 12 -33.63 3.20 8.59
C GLY A 12 -34.99 3.86 8.71
N PHE A 13 -35.25 4.82 7.86
CA PHE A 13 -36.56 5.46 7.77
C PHE A 13 -37.66 4.47 7.28
N ALA A 14 -38.89 4.77 7.62
CA ALA A 14 -40.02 3.96 7.16
C ALA A 14 -39.97 3.76 5.63
N PRO A 15 -40.17 2.52 5.12
CA PRO A 15 -40.03 2.22 3.70
C PRO A 15 -40.84 3.13 2.76
N ALA A 16 -42.01 3.60 3.18
CA ALA A 16 -42.82 4.55 2.43
C ALA A 16 -42.22 5.97 2.35
N LYS A 17 -41.30 6.34 3.28
CA LYS A 17 -40.65 7.65 3.33
C LYS A 17 -39.27 7.69 2.71
N ASN A 18 -38.63 6.53 2.64
CA ASN A 18 -37.31 6.40 2.03
C ASN A 18 -37.19 5.07 1.28
N PRO A 19 -37.82 4.94 0.10
CA PRO A 19 -37.84 3.70 -0.66
C PRO A 19 -36.45 3.23 -1.12
N ASP A 20 -35.49 4.15 -1.30
CA ASP A 20 -34.15 3.84 -1.80
C ASP A 20 -33.35 2.97 -0.83
N MET A 21 -33.68 2.96 0.45
CA MET A 21 -33.07 2.06 1.45
C MET A 21 -33.67 0.63 1.45
N TRP A 22 -34.67 0.35 0.60
CA TRP A 22 -35.42 -0.90 0.63
C TRP A 22 -35.53 -1.53 -0.75
N THR A 23 -34.45 -1.46 -1.52
CA THR A 23 -34.42 -1.94 -2.91
C THR A 23 -33.97 -3.39 -3.03
N PRO A 24 -34.42 -4.12 -4.08
CA PRO A 24 -33.90 -5.45 -4.40
C PRO A 24 -32.37 -5.50 -4.55
N THR A 25 -31.77 -4.44 -5.10
CA THR A 25 -30.32 -4.33 -5.22
C THR A 25 -29.62 -4.38 -3.87
N LEU A 26 -30.13 -3.66 -2.87
CA LEU A 26 -29.62 -3.71 -1.49
C LEU A 26 -29.79 -5.10 -0.90
N PHE A 27 -30.99 -5.71 -1.02
CA PHE A 27 -31.25 -7.04 -0.46
C PHE A 27 -30.37 -8.13 -1.06
N ASN A 28 -30.12 -8.09 -2.38
CA ASN A 28 -29.20 -9.00 -3.04
C ASN A 28 -27.75 -8.78 -2.60
N ALA A 29 -27.33 -7.53 -2.38
CA ALA A 29 -26.01 -7.25 -1.83
C ALA A 29 -25.85 -7.78 -0.40
N MET A 30 -26.87 -7.61 0.44
CA MET A 30 -26.91 -8.16 1.81
C MET A 30 -26.81 -9.69 1.80
N ALA A 31 -27.59 -10.37 0.95
CA ALA A 31 -27.57 -11.82 0.81
C ALA A 31 -26.16 -12.32 0.39
N ARG A 32 -25.53 -11.66 -0.57
CA ARG A 32 -24.16 -11.97 -1.02
C ARG A 32 -23.13 -11.81 0.08
N LEU A 33 -23.31 -10.83 0.95
CA LEU A 33 -22.37 -10.50 2.02
C LEU A 33 -22.62 -11.30 3.30
N ALA A 34 -23.81 -11.83 3.52
CA ALA A 34 -24.16 -12.61 4.70
C ALA A 34 -23.41 -13.94 4.76
N ARG A 35 -22.97 -14.34 5.93
CA ARG A 35 -22.48 -15.71 6.20
C ARG A 35 -23.63 -16.71 6.23
N PRO A 36 -23.38 -18.00 5.99
CA PRO A 36 -24.33 -19.04 6.37
C PRO A 36 -24.68 -18.93 7.86
N GLY A 37 -25.93 -18.92 8.17
CA GLY A 37 -26.43 -18.67 9.55
C GLY A 37 -26.47 -17.21 9.96
N GLY A 38 -26.01 -16.27 9.10
CA GLY A 38 -26.06 -14.84 9.36
C GLY A 38 -27.50 -14.35 9.56
N THR A 39 -27.68 -13.44 10.51
CA THR A 39 -29.03 -12.99 10.93
C THR A 39 -29.37 -11.62 10.38
N LEU A 40 -30.67 -11.30 10.38
CA LEU A 40 -31.18 -10.00 9.98
C LEU A 40 -32.32 -9.60 10.94
N ALA A 41 -32.36 -8.32 11.30
CA ALA A 41 -33.47 -7.72 12.01
C ALA A 41 -33.80 -6.34 11.48
N THR A 42 -35.09 -6.00 11.43
CA THR A 42 -35.59 -4.67 11.09
C THR A 42 -36.88 -4.35 11.81
N PHE A 43 -37.04 -3.09 12.14
CA PHE A 43 -38.23 -2.56 12.81
C PHE A 43 -39.49 -2.61 11.94
N THR A 44 -39.36 -2.66 10.62
CA THR A 44 -40.53 -2.69 9.72
C THR A 44 -41.08 -4.07 9.55
N SER A 45 -42.43 -4.14 9.40
CA SER A 45 -43.16 -5.36 9.03
C SER A 45 -43.77 -5.28 7.62
N ALA A 46 -43.30 -4.31 6.80
CA ALA A 46 -43.81 -4.09 5.45
C ALA A 46 -43.70 -5.35 4.57
N GLY A 47 -44.82 -5.69 3.90
CA GLY A 47 -44.90 -6.94 3.12
C GLY A 47 -43.91 -7.01 1.95
N PHE A 48 -43.65 -5.87 1.27
CA PHE A 48 -42.72 -5.86 0.15
C PHE A 48 -41.26 -6.02 0.62
N VAL A 49 -40.88 -5.48 1.78
CA VAL A 49 -39.56 -5.69 2.39
C VAL A 49 -39.36 -7.16 2.72
N ARG A 50 -40.37 -7.79 3.35
CA ARG A 50 -40.31 -9.22 3.65
C ARG A 50 -40.13 -10.05 2.37
N ARG A 51 -40.96 -9.81 1.34
CA ARG A 51 -40.86 -10.54 0.07
C ARG A 51 -39.51 -10.33 -0.60
N GLY A 52 -39.03 -9.08 -0.72
CA GLY A 52 -37.76 -8.78 -1.33
C GLY A 52 -36.57 -9.44 -0.63
N LEU A 53 -36.60 -9.51 0.71
CA LEU A 53 -35.57 -10.23 1.48
C LEU A 53 -35.68 -11.76 1.28
N GLN A 54 -36.89 -12.29 1.16
CA GLN A 54 -37.11 -13.72 0.85
C GLN A 54 -36.63 -14.06 -0.57
N GLU A 55 -36.92 -13.22 -1.55
CA GLU A 55 -36.42 -13.35 -2.94
C GLU A 55 -34.91 -13.30 -3.00
N ALA A 56 -34.25 -12.49 -2.13
CA ALA A 56 -32.82 -12.44 -1.99
C ALA A 56 -32.20 -13.66 -1.28
N GLY A 57 -32.99 -14.55 -0.69
CA GLY A 57 -32.54 -15.80 -0.08
C GLY A 57 -32.59 -15.86 1.45
N PHE A 58 -33.10 -14.84 2.14
CA PHE A 58 -33.31 -14.90 3.59
C PHE A 58 -34.57 -15.64 3.97
N THR A 59 -34.51 -16.54 4.96
CA THR A 59 -35.67 -17.12 5.60
C THR A 59 -36.24 -16.13 6.60
N MET A 60 -37.41 -15.52 6.30
CA MET A 60 -37.96 -14.38 7.02
C MET A 60 -39.09 -14.79 7.98
N GLN A 61 -39.06 -14.22 9.18
CA GLN A 61 -40.09 -14.42 10.20
C GLN A 61 -40.58 -13.06 10.74
N LYS A 62 -41.89 -13.01 11.05
CA LYS A 62 -42.45 -11.94 11.87
C LYS A 62 -42.28 -12.28 13.35
N ARG A 63 -41.83 -11.31 14.12
CA ARG A 63 -41.74 -11.41 15.59
C ARG A 63 -42.44 -10.22 16.24
N LYS A 64 -42.70 -10.33 17.53
CA LYS A 64 -43.23 -9.22 18.33
C LYS A 64 -42.27 -8.06 18.26
N GLY A 65 -42.74 -6.87 17.92
CA GLY A 65 -41.94 -5.65 17.87
C GLY A 65 -41.61 -5.13 19.27
N PHE A 66 -40.64 -4.21 19.31
CA PHE A 66 -40.22 -3.53 20.54
C PHE A 66 -41.15 -2.34 20.87
N GLY A 67 -41.41 -2.12 22.13
CA GLY A 67 -42.25 -1.00 22.62
C GLY A 67 -43.69 -1.06 22.11
N ARG A 68 -44.14 -0.04 21.42
CA ARG A 68 -45.52 0.07 20.89
C ARG A 68 -45.73 -0.64 19.55
N LYS A 69 -44.68 -1.21 18.93
CA LYS A 69 -44.79 -1.88 17.64
C LYS A 69 -45.35 -3.31 17.80
N ARG A 70 -46.34 -3.65 17.01
CA ARG A 70 -46.95 -5.00 17.04
C ARG A 70 -45.99 -6.04 16.49
N GLU A 71 -45.32 -5.75 15.38
CA GLU A 71 -44.50 -6.72 14.64
C GLU A 71 -43.21 -6.06 14.15
N MET A 72 -42.17 -6.86 14.02
CA MET A 72 -40.93 -6.63 13.36
C MET A 72 -40.56 -7.82 12.47
N LEU A 73 -39.63 -7.66 11.57
CA LEU A 73 -39.10 -8.75 10.75
C LEU A 73 -37.72 -9.17 11.26
N CYS A 74 -37.53 -10.49 11.36
CA CYS A 74 -36.21 -11.10 11.54
C CYS A 74 -36.00 -12.13 10.43
N GLY A 75 -34.74 -12.37 10.10
CA GLY A 75 -34.39 -13.34 9.06
C GLY A 75 -33.06 -14.02 9.33
N VAL A 76 -32.85 -15.15 8.67
CA VAL A 76 -31.60 -15.91 8.69
C VAL A 76 -31.23 -16.27 7.26
N MET A 77 -29.95 -16.18 6.92
CA MET A 77 -29.40 -16.70 5.67
C MET A 77 -28.99 -18.16 5.89
N GLU A 78 -29.84 -19.10 5.54
CA GLU A 78 -29.56 -20.52 5.75
C GLU A 78 -28.55 -21.08 4.75
N GLN A 79 -28.61 -20.63 3.50
CA GLN A 79 -27.72 -21.06 2.42
C GLN A 79 -27.20 -19.82 1.69
N THR A 80 -25.90 -19.78 1.50
CA THR A 80 -25.32 -18.71 0.68
C THR A 80 -25.44 -18.99 -0.79
N LEU A 81 -25.91 -17.99 -1.53
CA LEU A 81 -25.80 -17.99 -2.99
C LEU A 81 -24.32 -17.75 -3.32
N ALA A 82 -23.62 -18.78 -3.77
CA ALA A 82 -22.31 -18.63 -4.36
C ALA A 82 -22.47 -17.90 -5.70
N LEU A 83 -22.40 -16.57 -5.66
CA LEU A 83 -22.32 -15.80 -6.90
C LEU A 83 -20.89 -15.95 -7.44
N PRO A 84 -20.73 -16.38 -8.71
CA PRO A 84 -19.43 -16.46 -9.33
C PRO A 84 -18.76 -15.08 -9.30
N SER A 85 -17.50 -15.05 -8.94
CA SER A 85 -16.71 -13.81 -9.01
C SER A 85 -16.63 -13.35 -10.47
N SER A 86 -16.84 -12.06 -10.73
CA SER A 86 -16.66 -11.49 -12.08
C SER A 86 -15.21 -11.50 -12.54
N ALA A 87 -14.25 -11.68 -11.62
CA ALA A 87 -12.82 -11.74 -11.87
C ALA A 87 -12.15 -12.78 -10.94
N PRO A 88 -12.44 -14.09 -11.14
CA PRO A 88 -11.94 -15.15 -10.26
C PRO A 88 -10.41 -15.25 -10.24
N TRP A 89 -9.74 -14.80 -11.29
CA TRP A 89 -8.28 -14.71 -11.38
C TRP A 89 -7.65 -13.70 -10.42
N PHE A 90 -8.45 -12.86 -9.73
CA PHE A 90 -8.02 -11.96 -8.67
C PHE A 90 -8.57 -12.35 -7.30
N THR A 91 -9.05 -13.57 -7.13
CA THR A 91 -9.51 -14.07 -5.84
C THR A 91 -8.37 -13.98 -4.81
N ARG A 92 -8.70 -13.49 -3.62
CA ARG A 92 -7.79 -13.39 -2.49
C ARG A 92 -8.20 -14.41 -1.44
N MET A 93 -7.26 -15.25 -1.05
CA MET A 93 -7.49 -16.27 -0.03
C MET A 93 -6.92 -15.79 1.30
N GLY A 94 -7.70 -15.87 2.36
CA GLY A 94 -7.24 -15.76 3.74
C GLY A 94 -6.65 -17.08 4.23
N THR A 95 -6.38 -17.16 5.53
CA THR A 95 -5.93 -18.38 6.18
C THR A 95 -6.56 -18.51 7.57
N ASP A 96 -6.74 -19.73 8.02
CA ASP A 96 -7.14 -20.08 9.39
C ASP A 96 -5.95 -20.12 10.38
N LYS A 97 -4.73 -19.94 9.86
CA LYS A 97 -3.49 -19.95 10.62
C LYS A 97 -3.33 -18.67 11.45
N ARG A 98 -2.50 -18.74 12.49
CA ARG A 98 -2.21 -17.60 13.37
C ARG A 98 -0.73 -17.48 13.74
N ASP A 99 0.17 -18.30 13.15
CA ASP A 99 1.62 -18.19 13.24
C ASP A 99 2.17 -17.77 11.87
N ALA A 100 2.95 -16.69 11.83
CA ALA A 100 3.52 -16.16 10.59
C ALA A 100 5.00 -15.81 10.73
N ALA A 101 5.78 -16.21 9.71
CA ALA A 101 7.10 -15.63 9.45
C ALA A 101 6.96 -14.44 8.50
N ILE A 102 7.58 -13.32 8.84
CA ILE A 102 7.74 -12.17 7.94
C ILE A 102 9.20 -12.05 7.53
N ILE A 103 9.47 -12.08 6.24
CA ILE A 103 10.82 -12.01 5.68
C ILE A 103 11.10 -10.58 5.22
N GLY A 104 12.02 -9.90 5.92
CA GLY A 104 12.45 -8.53 5.64
C GLY A 104 12.53 -7.68 6.90
N GLY A 105 13.33 -6.61 6.86
CA GLY A 105 13.54 -5.68 7.98
C GLY A 105 13.19 -4.22 7.64
N GLY A 106 12.39 -4.00 6.59
CA GLY A 106 11.98 -2.66 6.15
C GLY A 106 10.63 -2.21 6.70
N ILE A 107 10.18 -1.03 6.27
CA ILE A 107 8.92 -0.41 6.70
C ILE A 107 7.70 -1.31 6.44
N ALA A 108 7.67 -2.02 5.32
CA ALA A 108 6.60 -2.95 4.98
C ALA A 108 6.47 -4.07 6.02
N SER A 109 7.59 -4.68 6.38
CA SER A 109 7.66 -5.76 7.39
C SER A 109 7.27 -5.25 8.78
N ALA A 110 7.74 -4.05 9.16
CA ALA A 110 7.45 -3.45 10.45
C ALA A 110 5.95 -3.17 10.63
N LEU A 111 5.33 -2.51 9.66
CA LEU A 111 3.90 -2.18 9.69
C LEU A 111 3.02 -3.41 9.61
N LEU A 112 3.39 -4.40 8.79
CA LEU A 112 2.65 -5.65 8.71
C LEU A 112 2.74 -6.46 10.02
N SER A 113 3.93 -6.53 10.63
CA SER A 113 4.10 -7.16 11.94
C SER A 113 3.16 -6.56 12.97
N LEU A 114 3.11 -5.24 13.06
CA LEU A 114 2.22 -4.53 13.96
C LEU A 114 0.73 -4.82 13.66
N ALA A 115 0.33 -4.80 12.39
CA ALA A 115 -1.04 -5.05 11.97
C ALA A 115 -1.51 -6.49 12.29
N LEU A 116 -0.63 -7.49 12.15
CA LEU A 116 -0.92 -8.88 12.49
C LEU A 116 -0.95 -9.11 14.01
N LEU A 117 0.01 -8.55 14.76
CA LEU A 117 0.03 -8.64 16.23
C LEU A 117 -1.25 -8.07 16.86
N ARG A 118 -1.74 -6.93 16.37
CA ARG A 118 -3.01 -6.33 16.79
C ARG A 118 -4.23 -7.23 16.54
N ARG A 119 -4.08 -8.23 15.68
CA ARG A 119 -5.10 -9.26 15.35
C ARG A 119 -4.86 -10.60 16.06
N GLY A 120 -3.94 -10.62 17.01
CA GLY A 120 -3.64 -11.81 17.82
C GLY A 120 -2.76 -12.86 17.12
N TRP A 121 -2.06 -12.49 16.05
CA TRP A 121 -1.11 -13.38 15.41
C TRP A 121 0.18 -13.51 16.24
N GLN A 122 0.79 -14.69 16.17
CA GLN A 122 2.18 -14.90 16.57
C GLN A 122 3.08 -14.57 15.37
N VAL A 123 3.99 -13.62 15.55
CA VAL A 123 4.81 -13.12 14.45
C VAL A 123 6.28 -13.26 14.77
N THR A 124 7.03 -13.86 13.84
CA THR A 124 8.49 -13.87 13.85
C THR A 124 9.01 -13.17 12.60
N LEU A 125 9.81 -12.12 12.79
CA LEU A 125 10.44 -11.38 11.71
C LEU A 125 11.87 -11.86 11.51
N TYR A 126 12.22 -12.20 10.28
CA TYR A 126 13.56 -12.59 9.85
C TYR A 126 14.15 -11.50 8.94
N CYS A 127 15.22 -10.89 9.38
CA CYS A 127 15.94 -9.85 8.65
C CYS A 127 17.33 -10.34 8.25
N ALA A 128 17.69 -10.18 6.99
CA ALA A 128 19.02 -10.56 6.50
C ALA A 128 20.15 -9.70 7.10
N ASP A 129 19.83 -8.45 7.44
CA ASP A 129 20.78 -7.48 7.94
C ASP A 129 20.93 -7.55 9.48
N ALA A 130 22.01 -6.96 10.01
CA ALA A 130 22.27 -6.92 11.46
C ALA A 130 21.32 -5.98 12.22
N LYS A 131 20.63 -5.10 11.54
CA LYS A 131 19.67 -4.14 12.09
C LYS A 131 18.54 -3.83 11.10
N PRO A 132 17.39 -3.32 11.58
CA PRO A 132 16.30 -2.94 10.69
C PRO A 132 16.66 -1.75 9.80
N ALA A 133 15.86 -1.54 8.78
CA ALA A 133 15.96 -0.42 7.83
C ALA A 133 17.30 -0.32 7.07
N ALA A 134 18.03 -1.40 6.93
CA ALA A 134 19.31 -1.39 6.20
C ALA A 134 19.12 -1.20 4.69
N GLY A 135 17.97 -1.60 4.12
CA GLY A 135 17.62 -1.43 2.70
C GLY A 135 17.04 -0.06 2.34
N ALA A 136 16.04 -0.04 1.46
CA ALA A 136 15.38 1.18 0.97
C ALA A 136 14.72 2.04 2.08
N SER A 137 14.40 1.46 3.23
CA SER A 137 13.86 2.18 4.40
C SER A 137 14.90 2.92 5.22
N GLY A 138 16.18 2.94 4.81
CA GLY A 138 17.28 3.50 5.59
C GLY A 138 17.54 4.99 5.38
N ASN A 139 16.75 5.72 4.61
CA ASN A 139 16.93 7.15 4.38
C ASN A 139 16.74 7.97 5.66
N ARG A 140 17.42 9.12 5.73
CA ARG A 140 17.27 10.07 6.84
C ARG A 140 15.99 10.88 6.72
N GLN A 141 15.64 11.28 5.50
CA GLN A 141 14.39 11.99 5.22
C GLN A 141 13.77 11.41 3.93
N GLY A 142 12.50 11.07 3.98
CA GLY A 142 11.70 10.66 2.85
C GLY A 142 10.45 11.51 2.73
N ALA A 143 10.13 11.97 1.53
CA ALA A 143 8.93 12.74 1.28
C ALA A 143 7.67 11.87 1.35
N LEU A 144 6.64 12.38 2.01
CA LEU A 144 5.32 11.75 2.11
C LEU A 144 4.29 12.58 1.35
N TYR A 145 3.86 12.09 0.22
CA TYR A 145 2.78 12.64 -0.60
C TYR A 145 2.24 11.60 -1.58
N PRO A 146 1.01 11.75 -2.10
CA PRO A 146 0.40 10.76 -2.98
C PRO A 146 1.05 10.76 -4.38
N LEU A 147 1.01 9.60 -5.05
CA LEU A 147 1.23 9.54 -6.48
C LEU A 147 -0.10 9.82 -7.19
N LEU A 148 -0.09 10.74 -8.14
CA LEU A 148 -1.23 11.04 -9.01
C LEU A 148 -0.86 10.76 -10.47
N SER A 149 -1.84 10.31 -11.24
CA SER A 149 -1.67 9.98 -12.66
C SER A 149 -2.81 10.53 -13.49
N LYS A 150 -2.50 11.00 -14.70
CA LYS A 150 -3.52 11.41 -15.67
C LYS A 150 -4.42 10.27 -16.13
N HIS A 151 -3.85 9.08 -16.30
CA HIS A 151 -4.47 8.01 -17.10
C HIS A 151 -4.74 6.73 -16.32
N ASP A 152 -4.28 6.61 -15.10
CA ASP A 152 -4.40 5.40 -14.31
C ASP A 152 -5.36 5.59 -13.14
N ALA A 153 -6.59 5.12 -13.33
CA ALA A 153 -7.65 5.21 -12.32
C ALA A 153 -7.26 4.45 -11.03
N ALA A 154 -6.53 3.35 -11.13
CA ALA A 154 -6.12 2.58 -9.96
C ALA A 154 -5.11 3.35 -9.11
N ILE A 155 -4.18 4.09 -9.74
CA ILE A 155 -3.27 5.01 -9.04
C ILE A 155 -4.07 6.09 -8.29
N ASN A 156 -5.04 6.72 -8.98
CA ASN A 156 -5.81 7.82 -8.41
C ASN A 156 -6.81 7.40 -7.33
N LEU A 157 -7.22 6.15 -7.29
CA LEU A 157 -8.04 5.60 -6.21
C LEU A 157 -7.17 5.15 -5.03
N PHE A 158 -6.06 4.49 -5.30
CA PHE A 158 -5.22 3.89 -4.27
C PHE A 158 -4.36 4.92 -3.51
N PHE A 159 -3.55 5.72 -4.21
CA PHE A 159 -2.55 6.56 -3.54
C PHE A 159 -3.12 7.70 -2.69
N PRO A 160 -4.19 8.43 -3.08
CA PRO A 160 -4.83 9.41 -2.20
C PRO A 160 -5.38 8.77 -0.91
N THR A 161 -6.01 7.60 -1.03
CA THR A 161 -6.50 6.82 0.12
C THR A 161 -5.34 6.35 1.00
N ALA A 162 -4.29 5.80 0.38
CA ALA A 162 -3.10 5.33 1.08
C ALA A 162 -2.36 6.48 1.81
N PHE A 163 -2.27 7.65 1.19
CA PHE A 163 -1.69 8.85 1.79
C PHE A 163 -2.46 9.31 3.03
N THR A 164 -3.78 9.42 2.91
CA THR A 164 -4.63 9.83 4.04
C THR A 164 -4.55 8.80 5.18
N PHE A 165 -4.55 7.52 4.85
CA PHE A 165 -4.39 6.44 5.83
C PHE A 165 -3.01 6.50 6.49
N ALA A 166 -1.94 6.66 5.71
CA ALA A 166 -0.58 6.76 6.21
C ALA A 166 -0.41 7.91 7.21
N ARG A 167 -0.90 9.11 6.87
CA ARG A 167 -0.88 10.28 7.77
C ARG A 167 -1.57 9.98 9.10
N ARG A 168 -2.79 9.46 9.05
CA ARG A 168 -3.55 9.11 10.28
C ARG A 168 -2.86 8.05 11.11
N LEU A 169 -2.30 7.02 10.44
CA LEU A 169 -1.59 5.97 11.16
C LEU A 169 -0.34 6.52 11.83
N TYR A 170 0.49 7.29 11.13
CA TYR A 170 1.73 7.84 11.68
C TYR A 170 1.47 8.77 12.87
N ASP A 171 0.41 9.59 12.81
CA ASP A 171 0.01 10.43 13.94
C ASP A 171 -0.52 9.63 15.15
N ALA A 172 -1.12 8.46 14.91
CA ALA A 172 -1.71 7.61 15.95
C ALA A 172 -0.73 6.60 16.55
N LEU A 173 0.45 6.40 15.94
CA LEU A 173 1.45 5.47 16.46
C LEU A 173 2.05 6.00 17.77
N PRO A 174 2.12 5.20 18.85
CA PRO A 174 2.73 5.60 20.10
C PRO A 174 4.27 5.44 20.05
N VAL A 175 4.89 6.02 19.03
CA VAL A 175 6.34 5.93 18.78
C VAL A 175 6.88 7.28 18.34
N GLU A 176 8.13 7.56 18.67
CA GLU A 176 8.82 8.77 18.28
C GLU A 176 9.73 8.53 17.08
N PHE A 177 9.70 9.42 16.11
CA PHE A 177 10.58 9.46 14.96
C PHE A 177 10.66 10.89 14.40
N ALA A 178 11.77 11.25 13.79
CA ALA A 178 11.92 12.56 13.20
C ALA A 178 10.98 12.72 11.99
N HIS A 179 10.16 13.74 12.02
CA HIS A 179 9.26 14.11 10.94
C HIS A 179 8.84 15.57 11.03
N ASP A 180 8.40 16.11 9.92
CA ASP A 180 7.72 17.41 9.87
C ASP A 180 6.64 17.36 8.78
N TRP A 181 5.40 17.58 9.18
CA TRP A 181 4.26 17.65 8.27
C TRP A 181 4.12 19.06 7.67
N CYS A 182 5.22 19.55 7.16
CA CYS A 182 5.39 20.90 6.63
C CYS A 182 4.74 21.14 5.27
N GLY A 183 4.17 20.12 4.65
CA GLY A 183 3.68 20.15 3.27
C GLY A 183 4.73 19.71 2.27
N VAL A 184 4.24 19.38 1.06
CA VAL A 184 5.06 19.03 -0.11
C VAL A 184 4.59 19.87 -1.29
N THR A 185 5.51 20.52 -1.99
CA THR A 185 5.23 21.24 -3.24
C THR A 185 5.91 20.54 -4.41
N GLN A 186 5.11 20.03 -5.33
CA GLN A 186 5.60 19.50 -6.60
C GLN A 186 5.57 20.60 -7.64
N LEU A 187 6.74 20.94 -8.20
CA LEU A 187 6.97 22.13 -8.99
C LEU A 187 6.80 21.90 -10.49
N ALA A 188 6.26 22.88 -11.17
CA ALA A 188 6.12 22.95 -12.63
C ALA A 188 7.36 23.62 -13.25
N TRP A 189 8.53 23.00 -13.08
CA TRP A 189 9.83 23.55 -13.41
C TRP A 189 10.14 23.56 -14.92
N ASP A 190 9.41 22.77 -15.71
CA ASP A 190 9.45 22.76 -17.18
C ASP A 190 8.06 22.59 -17.78
N GLU A 191 7.95 22.70 -19.11
CA GLU A 191 6.67 22.57 -19.82
C GLU A 191 6.00 21.20 -19.59
N LYS A 192 6.79 20.12 -19.55
CA LYS A 192 6.29 18.76 -19.33
C LYS A 192 5.72 18.57 -17.92
N SER A 193 6.40 19.08 -16.91
CA SER A 193 5.92 19.06 -15.53
C SER A 193 4.70 19.94 -15.34
N GLN A 194 4.64 21.10 -16.01
CA GLN A 194 3.47 21.97 -16.03
C GLN A 194 2.24 21.25 -16.60
N GLN A 195 2.38 20.60 -17.76
CA GLN A 195 1.31 19.82 -18.39
C GLN A 195 0.83 18.69 -17.46
N LYS A 196 1.77 17.98 -16.83
CA LYS A 196 1.46 16.92 -15.90
C LYS A 196 0.69 17.42 -14.66
N ILE A 197 1.11 18.53 -14.09
CA ILE A 197 0.46 19.16 -12.92
C ILE A 197 -0.94 19.65 -13.27
N THR A 198 -1.11 20.29 -14.43
CA THR A 198 -2.44 20.73 -14.93
C THR A 198 -3.40 19.52 -15.00
N GLN A 199 -2.92 18.39 -15.48
CA GLN A 199 -3.71 17.16 -15.56
C GLN A 199 -4.04 16.56 -14.19
N MET A 200 -3.11 16.63 -13.23
CA MET A 200 -3.38 16.20 -11.85
C MET A 200 -4.43 17.07 -11.18
N LEU A 201 -4.40 18.39 -11.39
CA LEU A 201 -5.38 19.33 -10.86
C LEU A 201 -6.78 19.12 -11.46
N SER A 202 -6.89 18.59 -12.68
CA SER A 202 -8.18 18.25 -13.29
C SER A 202 -8.88 17.04 -12.64
N LEU A 203 -8.25 16.37 -11.68
CA LEU A 203 -8.89 15.33 -10.86
C LEU A 203 -9.84 15.91 -9.80
N GLU A 204 -9.86 17.24 -9.62
CA GLU A 204 -10.73 17.94 -8.68
C GLU A 204 -10.70 17.35 -7.27
N LEU A 205 -9.48 17.05 -6.78
CA LEU A 205 -9.26 16.52 -5.43
C LEU A 205 -9.59 17.61 -4.38
N PRO A 206 -10.00 17.22 -3.17
CA PRO A 206 -10.20 18.18 -2.09
C PRO A 206 -8.94 19.01 -1.83
N ASP A 207 -9.05 20.32 -1.57
CA ASP A 207 -7.93 21.23 -1.30
C ASP A 207 -7.06 20.77 -0.12
N ALA A 208 -7.67 20.12 0.87
CA ALA A 208 -6.93 19.51 1.98
C ALA A 208 -5.96 18.38 1.54
N LEU A 209 -6.22 17.79 0.36
CA LEU A 209 -5.37 16.75 -0.21
C LEU A 209 -4.36 17.32 -1.20
N ALA A 210 -4.83 18.14 -2.15
CA ALA A 210 -3.98 18.71 -3.20
C ALA A 210 -4.57 20.02 -3.73
N VAL A 211 -3.75 21.07 -3.86
CA VAL A 211 -4.17 22.40 -4.34
C VAL A 211 -3.15 22.96 -5.32
N GLY A 212 -3.64 23.58 -6.39
CA GLY A 212 -2.81 24.31 -7.35
C GLY A 212 -2.31 25.63 -6.76
N VAL A 213 -1.04 25.97 -7.02
CA VAL A 213 -0.40 27.20 -6.53
C VAL A 213 0.41 27.87 -7.63
N ASP A 214 0.41 29.20 -7.64
CA ASP A 214 1.27 30.00 -8.49
C ASP A 214 2.68 30.22 -7.89
N ALA A 215 3.57 30.85 -8.63
CA ALA A 215 4.95 31.09 -8.21
C ALA A 215 5.07 31.96 -6.94
N GLN A 216 4.17 32.92 -6.77
CA GLN A 216 4.15 33.79 -5.57
C GLN A 216 3.69 33.01 -4.34
N GLN A 217 2.67 32.18 -4.48
CA GLN A 217 2.20 31.30 -3.41
C GLN A 217 3.26 30.27 -3.04
N VAL A 218 4.00 29.72 -4.03
CA VAL A 218 5.14 28.82 -3.76
C VAL A 218 6.18 29.54 -2.91
N LEU A 219 6.62 30.75 -3.29
CA LEU A 219 7.59 31.54 -2.51
C LEU A 219 7.10 31.76 -1.07
N GLN A 220 5.82 32.16 -0.92
CA GLN A 220 5.23 32.42 0.40
C GLN A 220 5.19 31.19 1.29
N THR A 221 4.91 30.01 0.75
CA THR A 221 4.77 28.77 1.51
C THR A 221 6.10 28.06 1.74
N THR A 222 6.95 28.02 0.72
CA THR A 222 8.23 27.28 0.79
C THR A 222 9.39 28.09 1.35
N GLY A 223 9.33 29.43 1.27
CA GLY A 223 10.37 30.34 1.74
C GLY A 223 11.55 30.52 0.77
N VAL A 224 11.55 29.87 -0.39
CA VAL A 224 12.58 30.00 -1.41
C VAL A 224 11.96 30.28 -2.78
N GLU A 225 12.66 31.10 -3.57
CA GLU A 225 12.21 31.45 -4.92
C GLU A 225 12.49 30.30 -5.89
N THR A 226 11.46 29.82 -6.58
CA THR A 226 11.57 28.75 -7.58
C THR A 226 11.25 29.23 -9.00
N GLY A 227 10.63 30.39 -9.13
CA GLY A 227 10.22 30.97 -10.41
C GLY A 227 9.04 30.28 -11.09
N CYS A 228 8.44 29.28 -10.46
CA CYS A 228 7.32 28.50 -11.01
C CYS A 228 6.28 28.16 -9.97
N GLY A 229 5.07 27.89 -10.44
CA GLY A 229 3.97 27.33 -9.63
C GLY A 229 4.07 25.80 -9.54
N GLY A 230 2.98 25.21 -9.06
CA GLY A 230 2.93 23.76 -8.88
C GLY A 230 1.64 23.25 -8.27
N ILE A 231 1.74 22.07 -7.69
CA ILE A 231 0.70 21.46 -6.85
C ILE A 231 1.24 21.24 -5.45
N GLN A 232 0.50 21.66 -4.44
CA GLN A 232 0.81 21.45 -3.03
C GLN A 232 -0.03 20.34 -2.43
N TYR A 233 0.60 19.59 -1.53
CA TYR A 233 -0.02 18.56 -0.70
C TYR A 233 0.09 19.00 0.76
N PRO A 234 -0.91 19.74 1.30
CA PRO A 234 -0.80 20.40 2.60
C PRO A 234 -0.57 19.44 3.77
N ALA A 235 -1.18 18.25 3.72
CA ALA A 235 -1.00 17.21 4.72
C ALA A 235 0.29 16.38 4.55
N GLY A 236 1.09 16.66 3.53
CA GLY A 236 2.38 16.01 3.27
C GLY A 236 3.51 16.53 4.15
N GLY A 237 4.70 16.07 3.87
CA GLY A 237 5.91 16.50 4.57
C GLY A 237 7.04 15.50 4.39
N TRP A 238 7.95 15.46 5.35
CA TRP A 238 9.01 14.46 5.40
C TRP A 238 9.02 13.70 6.72
N LEU A 239 9.58 12.51 6.70
CA LEU A 239 9.83 11.71 7.88
C LEU A 239 11.15 10.93 7.73
N CYS A 240 11.72 10.49 8.85
CA CYS A 240 12.87 9.59 8.86
C CYS A 240 12.41 8.13 8.82
N PRO A 241 12.45 7.45 7.64
CA PRO A 241 11.95 6.08 7.53
C PRO A 241 12.79 5.09 8.34
N ALA A 242 14.07 5.36 8.54
CA ALA A 242 14.93 4.51 9.36
C ALA A 242 14.48 4.50 10.83
N GLN A 243 14.25 5.68 11.41
CA GLN A 243 13.77 5.81 12.80
C GLN A 243 12.35 5.24 12.95
N LEU A 244 11.44 5.59 12.03
CA LEU A 244 10.08 5.05 12.05
C LEU A 244 10.07 3.52 12.01
N THR A 245 10.84 2.91 11.11
CA THR A 245 10.90 1.44 10.99
C THR A 245 11.40 0.79 12.27
N ALA A 246 12.49 1.31 12.85
CA ALA A 246 13.04 0.82 14.10
C ALA A 246 12.04 0.98 15.27
N ALA A 247 11.48 2.17 15.43
CA ALA A 247 10.53 2.46 16.50
C ALA A 247 9.25 1.62 16.44
N VAL A 248 8.73 1.36 15.22
CA VAL A 248 7.58 0.45 15.03
C VAL A 248 7.94 -0.99 15.40
N LEU A 249 9.13 -1.48 15.06
CA LEU A 249 9.57 -2.83 15.44
C LEU A 249 9.80 -2.95 16.95
N ASP A 250 10.38 -1.94 17.56
CA ASP A 250 10.56 -1.90 19.02
C ASP A 250 9.20 -1.92 19.73
N TYR A 251 8.26 -1.11 19.27
CA TYR A 251 6.89 -1.14 19.78
C TYR A 251 6.21 -2.49 19.54
N ALA A 252 6.34 -3.07 18.36
CA ALA A 252 5.81 -4.40 18.05
C ALA A 252 6.41 -5.49 18.93
N THR A 253 7.68 -5.35 19.36
CA THR A 253 8.33 -6.27 20.30
C THR A 253 7.65 -6.24 21.68
N THR A 254 7.17 -5.09 22.14
CA THR A 254 6.35 -5.01 23.36
C THR A 254 5.01 -5.73 23.24
N LEU A 255 4.52 -5.95 22.01
CA LEU A 255 3.31 -6.69 21.70
C LEU A 255 3.55 -8.18 21.38
N GLY A 256 4.81 -8.65 21.50
CA GLY A 256 5.16 -10.04 21.31
C GLY A 256 5.83 -10.39 19.97
N LEU A 257 6.30 -9.41 19.20
CA LEU A 257 7.11 -9.67 18.01
C LEU A 257 8.42 -10.37 18.41
N ARG A 258 8.73 -11.45 17.72
CA ARG A 258 10.05 -12.09 17.78
C ARG A 258 10.87 -11.66 16.57
N THR A 259 12.09 -11.15 16.78
CA THR A 259 13.00 -10.71 15.71
C THR A 259 14.23 -11.60 15.62
N ARG A 260 14.64 -11.91 14.40
CA ARG A 260 15.86 -12.67 14.04
C ARG A 260 16.63 -11.88 12.99
N TYR A 261 17.69 -11.22 13.43
CA TYR A 261 18.61 -10.48 12.55
C TYR A 261 19.71 -11.41 12.03
N GLN A 262 20.36 -11.04 10.93
CA GLN A 262 21.39 -11.84 10.23
C GLN A 262 20.85 -13.20 9.73
N HIS A 263 19.54 -13.25 9.45
CA HIS A 263 18.87 -14.45 8.94
C HIS A 263 18.44 -14.22 7.49
N THR A 264 19.39 -14.40 6.55
CA THR A 264 19.08 -14.34 5.11
C THR A 264 18.36 -15.61 4.70
N LEU A 265 17.10 -15.51 4.30
CA LEU A 265 16.34 -16.63 3.74
C LEU A 265 16.92 -17.03 2.38
N VAL A 266 17.23 -18.31 2.22
CA VAL A 266 17.78 -18.92 1.00
C VAL A 266 16.69 -19.62 0.21
N SER A 267 15.86 -20.42 0.89
CA SER A 267 14.76 -21.15 0.26
C SER A 267 13.62 -21.38 1.24
N LEU A 268 12.44 -21.64 0.68
CA LEU A 268 11.25 -22.04 1.43
C LEU A 268 10.60 -23.22 0.72
N THR A 269 10.18 -24.21 1.48
CA THR A 269 9.61 -25.46 0.96
C THR A 269 8.29 -25.74 1.66
N ARG A 270 7.23 -25.99 0.87
CA ARG A 270 5.92 -26.35 1.41
C ARG A 270 5.99 -27.74 2.03
N GLN A 271 5.50 -27.85 3.25
CA GLN A 271 5.18 -29.10 3.93
C GLN A 271 3.66 -29.28 3.98
N THR A 272 3.15 -30.32 4.60
CA THR A 272 1.71 -30.63 4.61
C THR A 272 0.85 -29.42 5.07
N ALA A 273 1.22 -28.77 6.18
CA ALA A 273 0.43 -27.66 6.76
C ALA A 273 1.27 -26.45 7.13
N SER A 274 2.52 -26.38 6.70
CA SER A 274 3.47 -25.34 7.08
C SER A 274 4.50 -25.11 5.98
N TRP A 275 5.35 -24.12 6.18
CA TRP A 275 6.51 -23.82 5.35
C TRP A 275 7.79 -24.03 6.14
N GLN A 276 8.72 -24.77 5.60
CA GLN A 276 10.09 -24.86 6.10
C GLN A 276 10.94 -23.79 5.45
N LEU A 277 11.60 -23.00 6.26
CA LEU A 277 12.50 -21.91 5.88
C LEU A 277 13.94 -22.36 6.11
N GLN A 278 14.80 -22.15 5.10
CA GLN A 278 16.24 -22.43 5.18
C GLN A 278 17.00 -21.09 5.13
N PHE A 279 17.83 -20.84 6.13
CA PHE A 279 18.64 -19.62 6.21
C PHE A 279 20.11 -19.87 5.85
N ALA A 280 20.79 -18.82 5.36
CA ALA A 280 22.21 -18.89 4.98
C ALA A 280 23.15 -19.20 6.16
N CYS A 281 22.74 -18.93 7.39
CA CYS A 281 23.49 -19.30 8.61
C CYS A 281 23.41 -20.81 8.92
N GLY A 282 22.66 -21.61 8.14
CA GLY A 282 22.46 -23.03 8.35
C GLY A 282 21.25 -23.36 9.23
N GLU A 283 20.64 -22.39 9.89
CA GLU A 283 19.41 -22.59 10.67
C GLU A 283 18.21 -22.88 9.77
N THR A 284 17.24 -23.59 10.33
CA THR A 284 15.92 -23.81 9.72
C THR A 284 14.82 -23.38 10.69
N ALA A 285 13.71 -22.93 10.14
CA ALA A 285 12.51 -22.65 10.93
C ALA A 285 11.26 -23.17 10.20
N THR A 286 10.21 -23.44 10.95
CA THR A 286 8.92 -23.87 10.40
C THR A 286 7.83 -22.95 10.89
N HIS A 287 7.03 -22.44 9.95
CA HIS A 287 5.90 -21.55 10.23
C HIS A 287 4.66 -21.97 9.42
N GLU A 288 3.47 -21.72 9.98
CA GLU A 288 2.21 -22.04 9.31
C GLU A 288 1.97 -21.15 8.10
N ALA A 289 2.28 -19.86 8.21
CA ALA A 289 2.18 -18.88 7.13
C ALA A 289 3.50 -18.12 6.95
N VAL A 290 3.76 -17.66 5.72
CA VAL A 290 4.96 -16.88 5.38
C VAL A 290 4.56 -15.65 4.57
N VAL A 291 5.16 -14.51 4.90
CA VAL A 291 5.03 -13.29 4.12
C VAL A 291 6.38 -12.82 3.62
N LEU A 292 6.52 -12.70 2.31
CA LEU A 292 7.70 -12.15 1.67
C LEU A 292 7.58 -10.61 1.58
N ALA A 293 8.40 -9.89 2.34
CA ALA A 293 8.46 -8.43 2.39
C ALA A 293 9.91 -7.91 2.34
N ASN A 294 10.78 -8.65 1.63
CA ASN A 294 12.23 -8.48 1.59
C ASN A 294 12.71 -7.54 0.47
N GLY A 295 11.89 -6.58 0.07
CA GLY A 295 12.24 -5.51 -0.86
C GLY A 295 12.64 -6.01 -2.25
N HIS A 296 13.76 -5.54 -2.80
CA HIS A 296 14.22 -5.91 -4.14
C HIS A 296 14.60 -7.39 -4.29
N ARG A 297 14.83 -8.10 -3.18
CA ARG A 297 15.15 -9.54 -3.19
C ARG A 297 13.92 -10.43 -3.19
N ILE A 298 12.72 -9.88 -3.38
CA ILE A 298 11.46 -10.63 -3.31
C ILE A 298 11.35 -11.71 -4.40
N ASN A 299 12.01 -11.53 -5.54
CA ASN A 299 12.02 -12.48 -6.66
C ASN A 299 13.20 -13.48 -6.63
N ARG A 300 13.83 -13.68 -5.48
CA ARG A 300 14.98 -14.61 -5.34
C ARG A 300 14.59 -16.05 -5.03
N PHE A 301 13.31 -16.33 -4.83
CA PHE A 301 12.82 -17.65 -4.47
C PHE A 301 12.13 -18.32 -5.67
N GLU A 302 12.14 -19.64 -5.71
CA GLU A 302 11.48 -20.45 -6.75
C GLU A 302 10.02 -19.98 -6.94
N GLN A 303 9.29 -19.74 -5.85
CA GLN A 303 7.88 -19.32 -5.88
C GLN A 303 7.66 -17.92 -6.44
N THR A 304 8.68 -17.09 -6.52
CA THR A 304 8.56 -15.66 -6.85
C THR A 304 9.47 -15.18 -7.98
N GLN A 305 10.34 -16.05 -8.52
CA GLN A 305 11.34 -15.68 -9.54
C GLN A 305 10.72 -15.10 -10.83
N SER A 306 9.48 -15.48 -11.14
CA SER A 306 8.74 -15.00 -12.32
C SER A 306 7.98 -13.68 -12.09
N LEU A 307 8.02 -13.11 -10.87
CA LEU A 307 7.37 -11.83 -10.59
C LEU A 307 7.96 -10.72 -11.47
N PRO A 308 7.12 -9.91 -12.15
CA PRO A 308 7.58 -8.85 -13.04
C PRO A 308 7.97 -7.58 -12.25
N VAL A 309 8.92 -7.73 -11.34
CA VAL A 309 9.53 -6.66 -10.55
C VAL A 309 10.96 -6.42 -10.98
N TYR A 310 11.48 -5.23 -10.68
CA TYR A 310 12.87 -4.91 -10.94
C TYR A 310 13.47 -4.04 -9.83
N SER A 311 14.77 -4.19 -9.66
CA SER A 311 15.56 -3.39 -8.73
C SER A 311 15.80 -1.98 -9.29
N VAL A 312 15.84 -1.00 -8.41
CA VAL A 312 16.20 0.38 -8.72
C VAL A 312 17.17 0.88 -7.66
N GLY A 313 18.45 0.87 -7.99
CA GLY A 313 19.48 1.50 -7.18
C GLY A 313 19.35 3.02 -7.21
N GLY A 314 19.69 3.68 -6.13
CA GLY A 314 19.68 5.13 -6.05
C GLY A 314 20.41 5.66 -4.83
N GLN A 315 21.01 6.84 -4.98
CA GLN A 315 21.75 7.56 -3.96
C GLN A 315 21.01 8.86 -3.61
N VAL A 316 20.87 9.11 -2.32
CA VAL A 316 20.38 10.37 -1.76
C VAL A 316 21.56 11.08 -1.12
N SER A 317 21.79 12.33 -1.51
CA SER A 317 22.87 13.16 -0.97
C SER A 317 22.39 13.89 0.28
N HIS A 318 23.24 13.97 1.29
CA HIS A 318 23.02 14.77 2.49
C HIS A 318 23.87 16.03 2.39
N ILE A 319 23.23 17.19 2.46
CA ILE A 319 23.88 18.47 2.27
C ILE A 319 23.70 19.35 3.52
N PRO A 320 24.72 20.14 3.88
CA PRO A 320 24.58 21.09 4.97
C PRO A 320 23.59 22.20 4.61
N THR A 321 22.93 22.77 5.61
CA THR A 321 22.12 23.97 5.41
C THR A 321 23.00 25.18 5.17
N THR A 322 22.45 26.18 4.51
CA THR A 322 23.04 27.51 4.32
C THR A 322 22.07 28.58 4.85
N PRO A 323 22.49 29.84 5.01
CA PRO A 323 21.55 30.89 5.41
C PRO A 323 20.30 30.99 4.52
N THR A 324 20.47 30.78 3.21
CA THR A 324 19.34 30.82 2.26
C THR A 324 18.50 29.55 2.34
N LEU A 325 19.13 28.36 2.39
CA LEU A 325 18.42 27.07 2.47
C LEU A 325 17.71 26.87 3.81
N SER A 326 18.18 27.52 4.88
CA SER A 326 17.51 27.46 6.19
C SER A 326 16.08 28.06 6.16
N ALA A 327 15.77 28.88 5.16
CA ALA A 327 14.45 29.43 4.94
C ALA A 327 13.47 28.44 4.31
N LEU A 328 13.95 27.31 3.79
CA LEU A 328 13.11 26.27 3.17
C LEU A 328 12.20 25.62 4.21
N ARG A 329 10.88 25.76 4.01
CA ARG A 329 9.85 25.30 4.95
C ARG A 329 9.05 24.08 4.49
N GLN A 330 9.08 23.74 3.20
CA GLN A 330 8.34 22.61 2.64
C GLN A 330 9.25 21.72 1.80
N VAL A 331 8.88 20.46 1.65
CA VAL A 331 9.56 19.56 0.72
C VAL A 331 9.28 20.04 -0.71
N LEU A 332 10.34 20.23 -1.49
CA LEU A 332 10.26 20.50 -2.92
C LEU A 332 10.44 19.22 -3.72
N CYS A 333 9.55 18.98 -4.69
CA CYS A 333 9.68 17.92 -5.68
C CYS A 333 9.78 18.52 -7.07
N TYR A 334 10.83 18.11 -7.81
CA TYR A 334 11.15 18.55 -9.17
C TYR A 334 11.53 17.32 -10.00
N ASP A 335 12.61 17.31 -10.78
CA ASP A 335 13.26 16.07 -11.29
C ASP A 335 14.07 15.36 -10.19
N GLY A 336 13.66 15.51 -8.99
CA GLY A 336 14.22 15.03 -7.74
C GLY A 336 13.37 15.51 -6.57
N TYR A 337 13.99 15.60 -5.39
CA TYR A 337 13.40 16.25 -4.22
C TYR A 337 14.46 16.93 -3.35
N LEU A 338 14.05 17.93 -2.61
CA LEU A 338 14.82 18.60 -1.57
C LEU A 338 13.95 18.75 -0.33
N THR A 339 14.43 18.29 0.81
CA THR A 339 13.72 18.43 2.09
C THR A 339 14.15 19.70 2.84
N PRO A 340 13.33 20.26 3.73
CA PRO A 340 13.80 21.16 4.78
C PRO A 340 14.92 20.49 5.58
N HIS A 341 15.79 21.28 6.21
CA HIS A 341 16.83 20.70 7.06
C HIS A 341 16.23 19.99 8.29
N ASP A 342 16.83 18.90 8.67
CA ASP A 342 16.53 18.24 9.93
C ASP A 342 17.11 19.10 11.10
N PRO A 343 16.28 19.54 12.05
CA PRO A 343 16.75 20.36 13.16
C PRO A 343 17.86 19.72 14.01
N GLN A 344 17.93 18.38 14.04
CA GLN A 344 18.92 17.67 14.85
C GLN A 344 20.33 17.71 14.27
N ASN A 345 20.46 17.69 12.93
CA ASN A 345 21.77 17.59 12.27
C ASN A 345 22.04 18.71 11.27
N GLN A 346 21.10 19.65 11.07
CA GLN A 346 21.23 20.79 10.16
C GLN A 346 21.55 20.38 8.71
N GLN A 347 21.01 19.23 8.27
CA GLN A 347 21.21 18.72 6.92
C GLN A 347 19.89 18.57 6.18
N HIS A 348 19.94 18.79 4.87
CA HIS A 348 18.88 18.48 3.92
C HIS A 348 19.20 17.17 3.20
N CYS A 349 18.17 16.55 2.62
CA CYS A 349 18.33 15.47 1.66
C CYS A 349 17.97 15.95 0.26
N ILE A 350 18.82 15.70 -0.71
CA ILE A 350 18.54 15.88 -2.14
C ILE A 350 18.72 14.58 -2.90
N GLY A 351 17.89 14.35 -3.90
CA GLY A 351 18.02 13.15 -4.72
C GLY A 351 16.71 12.79 -5.45
N ALA A 352 16.68 11.60 -5.96
CA ALA A 352 17.71 10.58 -5.89
C ALA A 352 18.19 10.24 -7.29
N SER A 353 19.39 9.70 -7.40
CA SER A 353 19.78 9.03 -8.62
C SER A 353 18.91 7.81 -8.89
N TYR A 354 18.89 7.33 -10.13
CA TYR A 354 17.96 6.27 -10.54
C TYR A 354 18.65 5.32 -11.53
N HIS A 355 19.00 4.13 -11.06
CA HIS A 355 19.67 3.10 -11.86
C HIS A 355 18.84 1.83 -11.91
N ARG A 356 18.12 1.65 -13.01
CA ARG A 356 17.27 0.47 -13.21
C ARG A 356 18.12 -0.79 -13.37
N GLY A 357 17.75 -1.86 -12.64
CA GLY A 357 18.46 -3.14 -12.63
C GLY A 357 19.72 -3.14 -11.76
N CYS A 358 20.05 -2.01 -11.11
CA CYS A 358 21.20 -1.94 -10.21
C CYS A 358 20.81 -2.36 -8.79
N GLU A 359 21.64 -3.21 -8.20
CA GLU A 359 21.50 -3.66 -6.80
C GLU A 359 22.70 -3.23 -5.92
N GLU A 360 23.61 -2.46 -6.49
CA GLU A 360 24.76 -1.93 -5.77
C GLU A 360 24.34 -0.81 -4.82
N THR A 361 24.95 -0.80 -3.64
CA THR A 361 24.69 0.17 -2.57
C THR A 361 25.94 0.94 -2.17
N GLU A 362 26.96 0.90 -3.00
CA GLU A 362 28.19 1.68 -2.81
C GLU A 362 27.98 3.13 -3.20
N TYR A 363 28.69 4.02 -2.51
CA TYR A 363 28.73 5.44 -2.84
C TYR A 363 29.32 5.67 -4.23
N ARG A 364 28.70 6.58 -5.00
CA ARG A 364 29.16 7.01 -6.31
C ARG A 364 29.24 8.53 -6.36
N GLU A 365 30.42 9.03 -6.71
CA GLU A 365 30.65 10.48 -6.87
C GLU A 365 29.79 11.06 -8.00
N ASP A 366 29.64 10.34 -9.10
CA ASP A 366 28.83 10.78 -10.24
C ASP A 366 27.36 10.99 -9.83
N ASP A 367 26.82 10.13 -8.98
CA ASP A 367 25.46 10.26 -8.45
C ASP A 367 25.33 11.48 -7.51
N GLN A 368 26.38 11.75 -6.75
CA GLN A 368 26.47 12.93 -5.88
C GLN A 368 26.40 14.22 -6.69
N GLN A 369 27.22 14.32 -7.70
CA GLN A 369 27.25 15.48 -8.61
C GLN A 369 25.97 15.57 -9.46
N GLN A 370 25.40 14.44 -9.89
CA GLN A 370 24.16 14.41 -10.64
C GLN A 370 22.97 14.93 -9.82
N ASN A 371 22.87 14.57 -8.53
CA ASN A 371 21.82 15.07 -7.65
C ASN A 371 21.88 16.60 -7.52
N ARG A 372 23.08 17.16 -7.38
CA ARG A 372 23.30 18.62 -7.36
C ARG A 372 22.95 19.26 -8.70
N GLN A 373 23.43 18.69 -9.80
CA GLN A 373 23.25 19.26 -11.14
C GLN A 373 21.76 19.30 -11.53
N ARG A 374 21.00 18.25 -11.24
CA ARG A 374 19.54 18.24 -11.48
C ARG A 374 18.82 19.36 -10.77
N LEU A 375 19.18 19.68 -9.53
CA LEU A 375 18.61 20.80 -8.80
C LEU A 375 18.90 22.11 -9.52
N ILE A 376 20.14 22.34 -9.95
CA ILE A 376 20.57 23.54 -10.68
C ILE A 376 19.85 23.65 -12.03
N ASP A 377 19.71 22.55 -12.75
CA ASP A 377 19.05 22.51 -14.07
C ASP A 377 17.55 22.83 -13.97
N CYS A 378 16.88 22.38 -12.90
CA CYS A 378 15.48 22.70 -12.64
C CYS A 378 15.28 24.16 -12.23
N PHE A 379 16.28 24.77 -11.56
CA PHE A 379 16.20 26.14 -11.02
C PHE A 379 17.41 26.99 -11.41
N PRO A 380 17.67 27.23 -12.72
CA PRO A 380 18.90 27.84 -13.20
C PRO A 380 19.06 29.30 -12.74
N HIS A 381 17.96 29.99 -12.45
CA HIS A 381 17.92 31.38 -12.00
C HIS A 381 17.96 31.52 -10.47
N ALA A 382 17.77 30.44 -9.72
CA ALA A 382 17.77 30.47 -8.26
C ALA A 382 19.21 30.44 -7.72
N ALA A 383 19.63 31.52 -7.06
CA ALA A 383 20.98 31.60 -6.48
C ALA A 383 21.20 30.50 -5.43
N TRP A 384 20.21 30.21 -4.60
CA TRP A 384 20.28 29.17 -3.56
C TRP A 384 20.56 27.77 -4.09
N ALA A 385 20.09 27.44 -5.30
CA ALA A 385 20.32 26.12 -5.89
C ALA A 385 21.84 25.90 -6.21
N LYS A 386 22.57 26.98 -6.50
CA LYS A 386 24.02 26.93 -6.78
C LYS A 386 24.87 26.85 -5.49
N GLU A 387 24.29 27.26 -4.35
CA GLU A 387 24.96 27.21 -3.04
C GLU A 387 25.01 25.78 -2.45
N VAL A 388 24.26 24.83 -3.04
CA VAL A 388 24.21 23.43 -2.56
C VAL A 388 25.59 22.80 -2.61
N ASP A 389 26.09 22.39 -1.45
CA ASP A 389 27.41 21.78 -1.28
C ASP A 389 27.29 20.27 -1.07
N VAL A 390 27.93 19.51 -1.95
CA VAL A 390 28.01 18.04 -1.91
C VAL A 390 29.42 17.54 -1.58
N SER A 391 30.36 18.43 -1.25
CA SER A 391 31.76 18.10 -1.05
C SER A 391 32.07 17.25 0.17
N ALA A 392 31.12 17.15 1.11
CA ALA A 392 31.24 16.26 2.27
C ALA A 392 31.09 14.76 1.93
N HIS A 393 30.78 14.43 0.67
CA HIS A 393 30.55 13.05 0.20
C HIS A 393 29.55 12.25 1.04
N ALA A 394 28.67 12.96 1.76
CA ALA A 394 27.67 12.36 2.63
C ALA A 394 26.44 11.91 1.81
N ALA A 395 26.15 10.64 1.84
CA ALA A 395 25.06 10.07 1.09
C ALA A 395 24.51 8.79 1.71
N ARG A 396 23.35 8.39 1.24
CA ARG A 396 22.75 7.08 1.50
C ARG A 396 22.39 6.41 0.18
N CYS A 397 22.91 5.21 -0.02
CA CYS A 397 22.55 4.36 -1.15
C CYS A 397 21.54 3.30 -0.72
N GLY A 398 20.61 2.98 -1.61
CA GLY A 398 19.59 1.96 -1.35
C GLY A 398 18.96 1.43 -2.63
N VAL A 399 18.37 0.24 -2.55
CA VAL A 399 17.75 -0.42 -3.69
C VAL A 399 16.25 -0.55 -3.44
N ARG A 400 15.46 0.05 -4.31
CA ARG A 400 14.00 -0.06 -4.33
C ARG A 400 13.58 -1.25 -5.18
N CYS A 401 12.42 -1.82 -4.87
CA CYS A 401 11.72 -2.78 -5.73
C CYS A 401 10.54 -2.09 -6.39
N ALA A 402 10.46 -2.15 -7.70
CA ALA A 402 9.42 -1.48 -8.48
C ALA A 402 8.74 -2.40 -9.49
N THR A 403 7.52 -2.04 -9.88
CA THR A 403 6.77 -2.58 -11.01
C THR A 403 6.69 -1.55 -12.13
N ARG A 404 6.38 -2.01 -13.34
CA ARG A 404 6.23 -1.11 -14.49
C ARG A 404 5.03 -0.16 -14.35
N ASP A 405 3.99 -0.56 -13.64
CA ASP A 405 2.78 0.23 -13.41
C ASP A 405 2.82 1.05 -12.11
N HIS A 406 3.94 1.05 -11.40
CA HIS A 406 4.17 1.78 -10.14
C HIS A 406 3.23 1.41 -8.97
N ILE A 407 2.43 0.36 -9.11
CA ILE A 407 1.49 -0.09 -8.09
C ILE A 407 2.15 -1.21 -7.28
N PRO A 408 2.03 -1.22 -5.93
CA PRO A 408 2.52 -2.31 -5.09
C PRO A 408 1.95 -3.68 -5.45
N MET A 409 2.61 -4.73 -5.00
CA MET A 409 2.11 -6.10 -5.05
C MET A 409 1.80 -6.57 -3.63
N VAL A 410 0.53 -6.92 -3.39
CA VAL A 410 0.00 -7.29 -2.07
C VAL A 410 -0.99 -8.43 -2.21
N GLY A 411 -0.78 -9.52 -1.48
CA GLY A 411 -1.71 -10.65 -1.44
C GLY A 411 -1.02 -12.01 -1.48
N ASN A 412 -1.74 -13.04 -1.92
CA ASN A 412 -1.19 -14.38 -2.09
C ASN A 412 -0.10 -14.40 -3.16
N VAL A 413 0.95 -15.17 -2.95
CA VAL A 413 1.92 -15.49 -4.00
C VAL A 413 1.25 -16.44 -4.99
N ALA A 414 1.10 -16.00 -6.22
CA ALA A 414 0.51 -16.79 -7.28
C ALA A 414 1.52 -17.80 -7.84
N ASP A 415 1.04 -19.02 -8.12
CA ASP A 415 1.82 -20.02 -8.84
C ASP A 415 1.86 -19.64 -10.32
N PHE A 416 3.06 -19.33 -10.81
CA PHE A 416 3.25 -18.83 -12.18
C PHE A 416 2.87 -19.87 -13.23
N ASP A 417 3.43 -21.08 -13.13
CA ASP A 417 3.24 -22.13 -14.13
C ASP A 417 1.79 -22.63 -14.15
N ALA A 418 1.21 -22.82 -12.98
CA ALA A 418 -0.20 -23.14 -12.84
C ALA A 418 -1.11 -22.03 -13.38
N THR A 419 -0.75 -20.75 -13.17
CA THR A 419 -1.49 -19.60 -13.72
C THR A 419 -1.47 -19.60 -15.24
N LEU A 420 -0.32 -19.83 -15.86
CA LEU A 420 -0.21 -19.89 -17.33
C LEU A 420 -0.99 -21.06 -17.92
N SER A 421 -0.90 -22.23 -17.30
CA SER A 421 -1.62 -23.43 -17.74
C SER A 421 -3.13 -23.26 -17.60
N GLN A 422 -3.61 -22.84 -16.42
CA GLN A 422 -5.04 -22.70 -16.11
C GLN A 422 -5.72 -21.63 -16.95
N TYR A 423 -5.00 -20.55 -17.26
CA TYR A 423 -5.54 -19.38 -17.97
C TYR A 423 -5.05 -19.27 -19.42
N ALA A 424 -4.55 -20.36 -20.01
CA ALA A 424 -4.07 -20.38 -21.40
C ALA A 424 -5.10 -19.86 -22.39
N THR A 425 -6.40 -20.14 -22.17
CA THR A 425 -7.53 -19.71 -23.01
C THR A 425 -8.38 -18.60 -22.37
N LEU A 426 -7.85 -17.85 -21.39
CA LEU A 426 -8.63 -16.87 -20.64
C LEU A 426 -9.25 -15.77 -21.52
N ALA A 427 -8.59 -15.38 -22.61
CA ALA A 427 -9.12 -14.40 -23.54
C ALA A 427 -10.47 -14.82 -24.14
N GLU A 428 -10.66 -16.12 -24.38
CA GLU A 428 -11.82 -16.72 -25.05
C GLU A 428 -12.88 -17.22 -24.04
N ASN A 429 -12.45 -17.72 -22.87
CA ASN A 429 -13.28 -18.46 -21.92
C ASN A 429 -13.39 -17.81 -20.55
N LYS A 430 -13.52 -16.48 -20.49
CA LYS A 430 -13.63 -15.72 -19.22
C LYS A 430 -14.74 -16.21 -18.29
N ALA A 431 -15.88 -16.62 -18.84
CA ALA A 431 -17.07 -17.05 -18.09
C ALA A 431 -16.83 -18.35 -17.30
N HIS A 432 -15.89 -19.18 -17.72
CA HIS A 432 -15.55 -20.46 -17.10
C HIS A 432 -14.27 -20.43 -16.25
N ALA A 433 -13.69 -19.24 -16.07
CA ALA A 433 -12.49 -19.09 -15.29
C ALA A 433 -12.74 -19.45 -13.81
N VAL A 434 -11.82 -20.18 -13.22
CA VAL A 434 -11.82 -20.55 -11.80
C VAL A 434 -10.85 -19.66 -11.02
N SER A 435 -10.84 -19.76 -9.69
CA SER A 435 -9.97 -18.97 -8.82
C SER A 435 -8.49 -19.14 -9.17
N ALA A 436 -7.71 -18.07 -8.98
CA ALA A 436 -6.28 -18.07 -9.27
C ALA A 436 -5.54 -19.16 -8.49
N PRO A 437 -4.64 -19.90 -9.11
CA PRO A 437 -3.76 -20.82 -8.40
C PRO A 437 -2.73 -20.02 -7.61
N VAL A 438 -2.64 -20.30 -6.32
CA VAL A 438 -1.73 -19.64 -5.40
C VAL A 438 -1.05 -20.66 -4.49
N TYR A 439 0.11 -20.33 -3.99
CA TYR A 439 0.75 -21.11 -2.93
C TYR A 439 -0.01 -20.88 -1.61
N ALA A 440 -0.54 -21.97 -1.03
CA ALA A 440 -1.30 -21.90 0.20
C ALA A 440 -0.46 -21.31 1.34
N ASP A 441 -1.02 -20.38 2.11
CA ASP A 441 -0.42 -19.71 3.25
C ASP A 441 0.90 -18.97 2.94
N LEU A 442 1.17 -18.67 1.65
CA LEU A 442 2.30 -17.86 1.22
C LEU A 442 1.79 -16.53 0.66
N PHE A 443 2.26 -15.45 1.26
CA PHE A 443 1.83 -14.09 0.96
C PHE A 443 3.01 -13.21 0.62
N MET A 444 2.73 -12.04 0.03
CA MET A 444 3.74 -11.03 -0.24
C MET A 444 3.21 -9.61 -0.04
N LEU A 445 4.12 -8.72 0.35
CA LEU A 445 3.96 -7.29 0.38
C LEU A 445 5.23 -6.64 -0.15
N GLY A 446 5.19 -6.13 -1.36
CA GLY A 446 6.41 -5.62 -2.00
C GLY A 446 6.16 -4.72 -3.19
N ALA A 447 7.23 -4.45 -3.93
CA ALA A 447 7.21 -3.57 -5.09
C ALA A 447 6.68 -2.16 -4.80
N LEU A 448 7.02 -1.60 -3.65
CA LEU A 448 6.54 -0.30 -3.18
C LEU A 448 7.14 0.90 -3.95
N GLY A 449 8.14 0.66 -4.79
CA GLY A 449 8.80 1.68 -5.60
C GLY A 449 9.35 2.84 -4.76
N SER A 450 9.08 4.05 -5.19
CA SER A 450 9.48 5.29 -4.50
C SER A 450 8.42 5.84 -3.53
N ARG A 451 7.29 5.13 -3.36
CA ARG A 451 6.15 5.59 -2.55
C ARG A 451 5.86 4.68 -1.36
N GLY A 452 6.87 3.96 -0.87
CA GLY A 452 6.71 3.03 0.24
C GLY A 452 6.17 3.67 1.51
N LEU A 453 6.58 4.89 1.84
CA LEU A 453 6.07 5.61 3.01
C LEU A 453 4.57 5.94 2.89
N CYS A 454 4.09 6.21 1.69
CA CYS A 454 2.69 6.46 1.42
C CYS A 454 1.86 5.15 1.37
N SER A 455 2.39 4.11 0.71
CA SER A 455 1.62 2.90 0.37
C SER A 455 1.74 1.77 1.39
N ALA A 456 2.88 1.61 2.07
CA ALA A 456 3.10 0.51 2.99
C ALA A 456 2.09 0.42 4.14
N PRO A 457 1.64 1.52 4.77
CA PRO A 457 0.64 1.45 5.83
C PRO A 457 -0.66 0.78 5.39
N LEU A 458 -1.26 1.25 4.29
CA LEU A 458 -2.51 0.68 3.78
C LEU A 458 -2.31 -0.72 3.21
N CYS A 459 -1.18 -1.00 2.55
CA CYS A 459 -0.84 -2.33 2.06
C CYS A 459 -0.71 -3.35 3.19
N ALA A 460 -0.11 -2.96 4.32
CA ALA A 460 0.01 -3.80 5.50
C ALA A 460 -1.38 -4.12 6.11
N GLU A 461 -2.26 -3.12 6.19
CA GLU A 461 -3.62 -3.30 6.67
C GLU A 461 -4.45 -4.19 5.75
N ILE A 462 -4.38 -3.98 4.43
CA ILE A 462 -5.03 -4.83 3.42
C ILE A 462 -4.59 -6.29 3.57
N LEU A 463 -3.27 -6.53 3.70
CA LEU A 463 -2.76 -7.89 3.79
C LEU A 463 -3.11 -8.55 5.13
N ALA A 464 -3.01 -7.81 6.23
CA ALA A 464 -3.38 -8.32 7.55
C ALA A 464 -4.88 -8.68 7.62
N ALA A 465 -5.76 -7.84 7.07
CA ALA A 465 -7.19 -8.13 6.96
C ALA A 465 -7.45 -9.37 6.08
N GLN A 466 -6.74 -9.48 4.93
CA GLN A 466 -6.85 -10.66 4.07
C GLN A 466 -6.42 -11.94 4.80
N MET A 467 -5.26 -11.95 5.44
CA MET A 467 -4.72 -13.11 6.17
C MET A 467 -5.63 -13.52 7.32
N SER A 468 -6.24 -12.56 8.01
CA SER A 468 -7.15 -12.80 9.14
C SER A 468 -8.59 -13.12 8.74
N ASP A 469 -8.87 -13.23 7.45
CA ASP A 469 -10.21 -13.45 6.89
C ASP A 469 -11.23 -12.36 7.29
N GLU A 470 -10.75 -11.12 7.45
CA GLU A 470 -11.56 -9.94 7.72
C GLU A 470 -12.06 -9.25 6.44
N PRO A 471 -13.05 -8.34 6.55
CA PRO A 471 -13.37 -7.41 5.47
C PRO A 471 -12.15 -6.56 5.09
N ILE A 472 -11.72 -6.63 3.83
CA ILE A 472 -10.59 -5.83 3.36
C ILE A 472 -11.09 -4.41 3.08
N PRO A 473 -10.44 -3.36 3.64
CA PRO A 473 -10.92 -1.97 3.57
C PRO A 473 -10.62 -1.31 2.22
N MET A 474 -10.96 -1.96 1.11
CA MET A 474 -10.69 -1.46 -0.23
C MET A 474 -11.67 -2.04 -1.25
N ASP A 475 -11.95 -1.29 -2.32
CA ASP A 475 -12.79 -1.75 -3.41
C ASP A 475 -12.12 -2.85 -4.26
N ALA A 476 -12.95 -3.63 -4.98
CA ALA A 476 -12.50 -4.79 -5.74
C ALA A 476 -11.54 -4.42 -6.90
N ASN A 477 -11.71 -3.26 -7.53
CA ASN A 477 -10.86 -2.85 -8.65
C ASN A 477 -9.47 -2.48 -8.17
N THR A 478 -9.38 -1.75 -7.07
CA THR A 478 -8.10 -1.43 -6.42
C THR A 478 -7.40 -2.69 -5.92
N LEU A 479 -8.15 -3.63 -5.31
CA LEU A 479 -7.59 -4.93 -4.90
C LEU A 479 -7.08 -5.74 -6.08
N ALA A 480 -7.76 -5.71 -7.23
CA ALA A 480 -7.30 -6.33 -8.46
C ALA A 480 -6.00 -5.68 -8.98
N ALA A 481 -5.90 -4.35 -8.88
CA ALA A 481 -4.68 -3.62 -9.25
C ALA A 481 -3.50 -3.90 -8.32
N LEU A 482 -3.73 -4.27 -7.07
CA LEU A 482 -2.69 -4.66 -6.10
C LEU A 482 -2.31 -6.14 -6.19
N ASN A 483 -3.09 -6.98 -6.92
CA ASN A 483 -2.86 -8.43 -6.94
C ASN A 483 -1.49 -8.76 -7.56
N PRO A 484 -0.69 -9.66 -6.96
CA PRO A 484 0.63 -10.03 -7.47
C PRO A 484 0.62 -10.57 -8.90
N ASN A 485 -0.42 -11.28 -9.34
CA ASN A 485 -0.53 -11.87 -10.68
C ASN A 485 -1.05 -10.90 -11.75
N ARG A 486 -1.44 -9.67 -11.39
CA ARG A 486 -2.16 -8.74 -12.28
C ARG A 486 -1.49 -8.48 -13.64
N LEU A 487 -0.16 -8.44 -13.67
CA LEU A 487 0.58 -8.15 -14.90
C LEU A 487 0.58 -9.34 -15.85
N TRP A 488 0.55 -10.56 -15.33
CA TRP A 488 0.38 -11.78 -16.10
C TRP A 488 -1.05 -11.87 -16.65
N VAL A 489 -2.03 -11.73 -15.77
CA VAL A 489 -3.46 -11.77 -16.11
C VAL A 489 -3.84 -10.73 -17.16
N ARG A 490 -3.31 -9.50 -17.07
CA ARG A 490 -3.53 -8.46 -18.11
C ARG A 490 -3.06 -8.90 -19.49
N LYS A 491 -2.01 -9.70 -19.61
CA LYS A 491 -1.54 -10.25 -20.88
C LYS A 491 -2.43 -11.40 -21.34
N LEU A 492 -2.74 -12.33 -20.43
CA LEU A 492 -3.60 -13.49 -20.71
C LEU A 492 -5.00 -13.08 -21.17
N LEU A 493 -5.60 -12.07 -20.53
CA LEU A 493 -6.89 -11.50 -20.95
C LEU A 493 -6.88 -10.90 -22.37
N LYS A 494 -5.70 -10.56 -22.90
CA LYS A 494 -5.49 -10.03 -24.26
C LYS A 494 -4.98 -11.10 -25.24
N GLY A 495 -4.95 -12.36 -24.83
CA GLY A 495 -4.37 -13.46 -25.63
C GLY A 495 -2.88 -13.30 -25.91
N LYS A 496 -2.14 -12.60 -25.04
CA LYS A 496 -0.71 -12.34 -25.23
C LYS A 496 0.14 -13.25 -24.36
N ALA A 497 1.25 -13.73 -24.91
CA ALA A 497 2.22 -14.51 -24.16
C ALA A 497 2.78 -13.72 -22.96
N VAL A 498 2.90 -14.41 -21.83
CA VAL A 498 3.59 -13.92 -20.64
C VAL A 498 5.04 -14.41 -20.76
N LYS A 499 5.96 -13.44 -20.86
CA LYS A 499 7.42 -13.68 -20.88
C LYS A 499 7.96 -13.25 -19.54
#